data_2cc2e9e51ba4b5c5c984bdae11905482
#
_entry.id   2cc2e9e51ba4b5c5c984bdae11905482
#
_cell.length_a   1.000
_cell.length_b   1.000
_cell.length_c   1.000
_cell.angle_alpha   90.00
_cell.angle_beta   90.00
_cell.angle_gamma   90.00
#
_symmetry.space_group_name_H-M   'P 1'
#
loop_
_entity.id
_entity.type
_entity.pdbx_description
1 polymer ?
#
loop_
_entity_poly.entity_id
_entity_poly.type
_entity_poly.pdbx_seq_one_letter_code
_entity_poly.pdbx_strand_id
1 'polypeptide(L)'
;MTHETVSVSVQPVMRSRREFLKLSGMTALSVGGMMFLAGCGPAPQGNGSVADDGATASGAQLGDGKTLRVGMEAAYAPYNWQVSEESEYTIPIENVPGAYADGYDVQVAKIIADGLGMEPVAVKLEFGSLIDALNNGQVDIVCAGMSVTPERAAAAAFSDSYVDDDIVMICRGDSAYAGATTFDELAGASILGQAATMYDDVIAQIAGANHMTPAETVPMVVENLRNGTCDIITYSMLSAPKLLEVYPDLVVLDMEDAFEGSVMPDNAGVAKENEAVLDEINEAIAGIDDEQRQDMWSACMDRQPA
;
A
#
# COMPACT_ATOMS: atom_id res chain seq x y z
N MET A 1 16.98 -24.13 -35.52
CA MET A 1 15.77 -23.65 -34.87
C MET A 1 16.24 -22.62 -33.86
N THR A 2 16.08 -21.37 -34.19
CA THR A 2 16.52 -20.23 -33.36
C THR A 2 15.38 -19.93 -32.40
N HIS A 3 15.65 -20.09 -31.10
CA HIS A 3 14.75 -19.61 -30.03
C HIS A 3 14.77 -18.08 -30.02
N GLU A 4 13.70 -17.47 -30.48
CA GLU A 4 13.42 -16.06 -30.20
C GLU A 4 12.97 -15.92 -28.72
N THR A 5 13.81 -15.35 -27.92
CA THR A 5 13.47 -14.89 -26.58
C THR A 5 12.54 -13.69 -26.72
N VAL A 6 11.25 -13.88 -26.46
CA VAL A 6 10.29 -12.80 -26.33
C VAL A 6 10.59 -12.10 -25.00
N SER A 7 11.29 -10.98 -25.07
CA SER A 7 11.45 -10.06 -23.96
C SER A 7 10.13 -9.32 -23.76
N VAL A 8 9.31 -9.77 -22.82
CA VAL A 8 8.13 -9.05 -22.37
C VAL A 8 8.63 -7.90 -21.49
N SER A 9 8.78 -6.73 -22.10
CA SER A 9 8.98 -5.48 -21.38
C SER A 9 7.65 -5.09 -20.75
N VAL A 10 7.39 -5.53 -19.52
CA VAL A 10 6.28 -5.05 -18.70
C VAL A 10 6.71 -3.67 -18.18
N GLN A 11 6.32 -2.62 -18.88
CA GLN A 11 6.40 -1.27 -18.34
C GLN A 11 5.19 -1.10 -17.41
N PRO A 12 5.39 -0.71 -16.14
CA PRO A 12 4.29 -0.37 -15.25
C PRO A 12 3.55 0.83 -15.86
N VAL A 13 2.31 0.60 -16.30
CA VAL A 13 1.41 1.67 -16.75
C VAL A 13 0.88 2.34 -15.50
N MET A 14 1.58 3.33 -14.99
CA MET A 14 1.07 4.22 -13.96
C MET A 14 -0.05 5.06 -14.58
N ARG A 15 -1.30 4.67 -14.35
CA ARG A 15 -2.46 5.38 -14.88
C ARG A 15 -2.71 6.67 -14.12
N SER A 16 -2.61 7.81 -14.81
CA SER A 16 -2.95 9.13 -14.31
C SER A 16 -4.45 9.25 -14.03
N ARG A 17 -4.82 9.98 -12.94
CA ARG A 17 -6.19 10.32 -12.51
C ARG A 17 -7.13 10.80 -13.63
N ARG A 18 -6.61 11.27 -14.77
CA ARG A 18 -7.42 11.79 -15.88
C ARG A 18 -8.20 10.75 -16.65
N GLU A 19 -7.86 9.48 -16.55
CA GLU A 19 -8.62 8.41 -17.23
C GLU A 19 -9.75 7.84 -16.36
N PHE A 20 -9.63 7.86 -15.04
CA PHE A 20 -10.65 7.37 -14.10
C PHE A 20 -11.90 8.27 -14.04
N LEU A 21 -11.75 9.58 -14.23
CA LEU A 21 -12.86 10.55 -14.18
C LEU A 21 -13.79 10.53 -15.41
N LYS A 22 -13.50 9.76 -16.44
CA LYS A 22 -14.36 9.66 -17.65
C LYS A 22 -15.47 8.61 -17.54
N LEU A 23 -15.50 7.78 -16.50
CA LEU A 23 -16.49 6.71 -16.36
C LEU A 23 -17.60 6.99 -15.32
N SER A 24 -17.54 8.07 -14.56
CA SER A 24 -18.56 8.42 -13.54
C SER A 24 -19.30 9.69 -13.89
N GLY A 25 -20.02 9.69 -14.98
CA GLY A 25 -20.88 10.78 -15.40
C GLY A 25 -22.29 10.27 -15.72
N MET A 26 -23.20 10.40 -14.78
CA MET A 26 -24.66 10.60 -14.88
C MET A 26 -25.32 10.11 -13.58
N THR A 27 -25.88 10.98 -12.79
CA THR A 27 -27.21 11.57 -12.91
C THR A 27 -27.44 12.60 -11.81
N ALA A 28 -27.70 13.82 -12.23
CA ALA A 28 -28.30 14.85 -11.37
C ALA A 28 -29.81 14.76 -11.51
N LEU A 29 -30.54 14.85 -10.41
CA LEU A 29 -31.93 15.28 -10.40
C LEU A 29 -32.20 16.12 -9.16
N SER A 30 -32.53 17.38 -9.46
CA SER A 30 -33.01 18.46 -8.61
C SER A 30 -34.45 18.23 -8.13
N VAL A 31 -34.80 18.77 -6.97
CA VAL A 31 -36.11 19.44 -6.59
C VAL A 31 -35.91 19.82 -5.11
N GLY A 32 -35.88 21.06 -4.67
CA GLY A 32 -37.00 22.00 -4.70
C GLY A 32 -37.23 22.49 -3.27
N GLY A 33 -37.12 23.76 -3.04
CA GLY A 33 -37.09 24.58 -1.87
C GLY A 33 -38.26 24.47 -0.88
N MET A 34 -38.05 25.14 0.27
CA MET A 34 -39.06 26.03 0.91
C MET A 34 -38.46 26.85 2.06
N MET A 35 -38.70 28.15 1.98
CA MET A 35 -38.55 29.17 3.04
C MET A 35 -39.48 28.90 4.23
N PHE A 36 -39.06 29.39 5.43
CA PHE A 36 -39.94 30.09 6.41
C PHE A 36 -39.05 30.71 7.51
N LEU A 37 -38.97 32.02 7.50
CA LEU A 37 -39.55 33.06 8.37
C LEU A 37 -39.00 33.21 9.81
N ALA A 38 -38.61 34.44 9.99
CA ALA A 38 -38.16 35.22 11.12
C ALA A 38 -38.91 35.02 12.46
N GLY A 39 -38.12 35.12 13.56
CA GLY A 39 -38.62 35.40 14.90
C GLY A 39 -37.64 36.32 15.60
N CYS A 40 -38.02 37.61 15.73
CA CYS A 40 -37.34 38.59 16.56
C CYS A 40 -37.69 38.42 18.02
N GLY A 41 -36.68 38.52 18.91
CA GLY A 41 -36.80 38.74 20.34
C GLY A 41 -35.56 39.46 20.89
N PRO A 42 -35.69 40.39 21.84
CA PRO A 42 -34.72 41.46 22.10
C PRO A 42 -33.57 41.02 22.98
N ALA A 43 -32.40 41.66 22.78
CA ALA A 43 -31.15 41.49 23.49
C ALA A 43 -31.17 42.06 24.91
N PRO A 44 -30.32 41.57 25.82
CA PRO A 44 -29.70 42.39 26.84
C PRO A 44 -28.25 42.74 26.51
N GLN A 45 -27.90 43.98 26.62
CA GLN A 45 -26.54 44.52 26.54
C GLN A 45 -25.68 44.00 27.70
N GLY A 46 -24.53 43.38 27.33
CA GLY A 46 -23.44 43.10 28.25
C GLY A 46 -22.15 43.48 27.56
N ASN A 47 -21.52 44.53 28.04
CA ASN A 47 -20.25 45.07 27.58
C ASN A 47 -19.12 44.10 27.99
N GLY A 48 -18.46 43.47 27.04
CA GLY A 48 -17.26 42.67 27.26
C GLY A 48 -16.49 42.64 25.96
N SER A 49 -15.40 43.40 25.90
CA SER A 49 -14.42 43.35 24.84
C SER A 49 -13.80 41.92 24.82
N VAL A 50 -14.25 41.12 23.88
CA VAL A 50 -13.58 39.85 23.55
C VAL A 50 -12.55 40.19 22.50
N ALA A 51 -11.28 40.02 22.86
CA ALA A 51 -10.21 39.95 21.89
C ALA A 51 -10.57 38.86 20.88
N ASP A 52 -10.54 39.21 19.62
CA ASP A 52 -10.61 38.30 18.49
C ASP A 52 -9.28 37.55 18.46
N ASP A 53 -9.17 36.51 19.29
CA ASP A 53 -8.18 35.47 19.10
C ASP A 53 -8.66 34.69 17.87
N GLY A 54 -8.09 35.04 16.71
CA GLY A 54 -8.22 34.24 15.51
C GLY A 54 -7.89 32.79 15.87
N ALA A 55 -8.92 31.96 15.99
CA ALA A 55 -8.77 30.52 15.97
C ALA A 55 -8.23 30.16 14.59
N THR A 56 -6.92 30.15 14.45
CA THR A 56 -6.25 29.30 13.47
C THR A 56 -6.81 27.91 13.71
N ALA A 57 -7.47 27.35 12.73
CA ALA A 57 -7.84 25.94 12.72
C ALA A 57 -6.61 25.18 13.19
N SER A 58 -6.69 24.56 14.37
CA SER A 58 -5.66 23.64 14.85
C SER A 58 -5.67 22.51 13.84
N GLY A 59 -4.74 22.51 12.91
CA GLY A 59 -4.53 21.37 12.01
C GLY A 59 -4.39 20.12 12.90
N ALA A 60 -4.97 19.02 12.48
CA ALA A 60 -4.80 17.75 13.17
C ALA A 60 -3.30 17.47 13.27
N GLN A 61 -2.79 17.36 14.50
CA GLN A 61 -1.37 17.17 14.75
C GLN A 61 -1.13 15.69 15.02
N LEU A 62 -0.30 15.05 14.20
CA LEU A 62 0.13 13.68 14.42
C LEU A 62 1.18 13.60 15.53
N GLY A 63 1.04 12.64 16.42
CA GLY A 63 1.99 12.35 17.49
C GLY A 63 2.43 13.59 18.27
N ASP A 64 3.74 13.81 18.36
CA ASP A 64 4.33 14.98 19.05
C ASP A 64 4.52 16.21 18.13
N GLY A 65 4.11 16.10 16.85
CA GLY A 65 4.25 17.15 15.84
C GLY A 65 5.69 17.39 15.38
N LYS A 66 6.62 16.50 15.69
CA LYS A 66 8.03 16.58 15.30
C LYS A 66 8.51 15.30 14.64
N THR A 67 8.14 14.16 15.22
CA THR A 67 8.54 12.83 14.76
C THR A 67 7.32 12.14 14.15
N LEU A 68 7.42 11.73 12.88
CA LEU A 68 6.42 10.94 12.19
C LEU A 68 6.79 9.46 12.32
N ARG A 69 6.10 8.71 13.18
CA ARG A 69 6.31 7.28 13.33
C ARG A 69 5.55 6.53 12.24
N VAL A 70 6.30 5.92 11.34
CA VAL A 70 5.78 5.22 10.15
C VAL A 70 5.77 3.72 10.39
N GLY A 71 4.60 3.12 10.49
CA GLY A 71 4.42 1.67 10.62
C GLY A 71 4.68 0.96 9.29
N MET A 72 5.55 -0.05 9.32
CA MET A 72 5.86 -0.91 8.17
C MET A 72 6.42 -2.25 8.63
N GLU A 73 6.41 -3.25 7.72
CA GLU A 73 6.98 -4.57 8.01
C GLU A 73 8.51 -4.58 7.95
N ALA A 74 9.10 -3.74 7.10
CA ALA A 74 10.54 -3.70 6.78
C ALA A 74 11.10 -5.09 6.40
N ALA A 75 10.31 -5.85 5.62
CA ALA A 75 10.61 -7.18 5.09
C ALA A 75 9.96 -7.43 3.72
N TYR A 76 9.48 -6.39 3.05
CA TYR A 76 8.78 -6.45 1.77
C TYR A 76 9.46 -5.57 0.72
N ALA A 77 10.59 -6.03 0.17
CA ALA A 77 11.28 -5.34 -0.92
C ALA A 77 10.49 -5.49 -2.25
N PRO A 78 10.45 -4.46 -3.12
CA PRO A 78 11.10 -3.15 -3.05
C PRO A 78 10.28 -2.07 -2.32
N TYR A 79 9.17 -2.43 -1.69
CA TYR A 79 8.29 -1.50 -0.96
C TYR A 79 8.95 -0.99 0.32
N ASN A 80 9.35 -1.90 1.21
CA ASN A 80 10.04 -1.56 2.46
C ASN A 80 10.91 -2.74 2.93
N TRP A 81 12.17 -2.49 3.25
CA TRP A 81 13.08 -3.51 3.79
C TRP A 81 14.08 -2.92 4.76
N GLN A 82 14.62 -3.78 5.64
CA GLN A 82 15.60 -3.40 6.64
C GLN A 82 17.02 -3.47 6.07
N VAL A 83 17.83 -2.46 6.40
CA VAL A 83 19.27 -2.39 6.14
C VAL A 83 20.03 -2.03 7.42
N SER A 84 21.36 -2.28 7.43
CA SER A 84 22.24 -1.96 8.56
C SER A 84 22.99 -0.63 8.41
N GLU A 85 22.90 0.01 7.25
CA GLU A 85 23.66 1.23 6.94
C GLU A 85 22.71 2.40 6.68
N GLU A 86 23.07 3.56 7.21
CA GLU A 86 22.38 4.81 6.93
C GLU A 86 22.76 5.32 5.54
N SER A 87 21.79 5.86 4.82
CA SER A 87 21.99 6.50 3.52
C SER A 87 20.96 7.62 3.31
N GLU A 88 21.09 8.35 2.22
CA GLU A 88 20.10 9.36 1.80
C GLU A 88 18.70 8.76 1.53
N TYR A 89 18.60 7.45 1.30
CA TYR A 89 17.36 6.74 0.99
C TYR A 89 16.66 6.18 2.23
N THR A 90 17.35 6.12 3.36
CA THR A 90 16.88 5.39 4.55
C THR A 90 16.30 6.31 5.62
N ILE A 91 15.48 5.72 6.50
CA ILE A 91 15.06 6.30 7.77
C ILE A 91 15.40 5.33 8.92
N PRO A 92 15.71 5.80 10.14
CA PRO A 92 16.01 4.90 11.25
C PRO A 92 14.79 4.06 11.64
N ILE A 93 15.02 2.82 12.11
CA ILE A 93 13.98 1.98 12.70
C ILE A 93 14.05 2.13 14.22
N GLU A 94 13.05 2.80 14.82
CA GLU A 94 13.03 3.17 16.23
C GLU A 94 13.16 1.96 17.16
N ASN A 95 12.41 0.89 16.87
CA ASN A 95 12.37 -0.31 17.72
C ASN A 95 13.41 -1.37 17.35
N VAL A 96 14.33 -1.07 16.41
CA VAL A 96 15.48 -1.94 16.06
C VAL A 96 16.77 -1.10 16.05
N PRO A 97 17.45 -0.97 17.18
CA PRO A 97 18.62 -0.11 17.31
C PRO A 97 19.71 -0.42 16.28
N GLY A 98 20.16 0.62 15.56
CA GLY A 98 21.21 0.51 14.53
C GLY A 98 20.75 -0.08 13.20
N ALA A 99 19.44 -0.24 13.01
CA ALA A 99 18.84 -0.62 11.74
C ALA A 99 18.10 0.55 11.11
N TYR A 100 17.98 0.50 9.79
CA TYR A 100 17.30 1.49 8.96
C TYR A 100 16.32 0.79 8.03
N ALA A 101 15.28 1.50 7.61
CA ALA A 101 14.36 1.08 6.56
C ALA A 101 14.70 1.80 5.26
N ASP A 102 14.71 1.08 4.14
CA ASP A 102 14.74 1.59 2.76
C ASP A 102 13.54 1.04 1.99
N GLY A 103 13.22 1.63 0.85
CA GLY A 103 12.16 1.18 -0.04
C GLY A 103 11.25 2.28 -0.53
N TYR A 104 10.35 1.91 -1.43
CA TYR A 104 9.41 2.85 -2.05
C TYR A 104 8.49 3.51 -1.03
N ASP A 105 7.92 2.73 -0.09
CA ASP A 105 7.12 3.24 1.02
C ASP A 105 7.91 4.24 1.89
N VAL A 106 9.21 3.99 2.06
CA VAL A 106 10.10 4.89 2.82
C VAL A 106 10.29 6.21 2.08
N GLN A 107 10.45 6.19 0.73
CA GLN A 107 10.56 7.43 -0.04
C GLN A 107 9.25 8.24 0.02
N VAL A 108 8.10 7.57 -0.10
CA VAL A 108 6.79 8.21 0.04
C VAL A 108 6.61 8.78 1.46
N ALA A 109 6.97 8.02 2.49
CA ALA A 109 6.90 8.48 3.88
C ALA A 109 7.78 9.71 4.15
N LYS A 110 8.97 9.79 3.53
CA LYS A 110 9.84 10.99 3.60
C LYS A 110 9.19 12.21 2.97
N ILE A 111 8.54 12.04 1.80
CA ILE A 111 7.83 13.14 1.12
C ILE A 111 6.64 13.61 1.96
N ILE A 112 5.87 12.67 2.54
CA ILE A 112 4.77 13.01 3.45
C ILE A 112 5.30 13.75 4.69
N ALA A 113 6.37 13.26 5.30
CA ALA A 113 6.98 13.87 6.48
C ALA A 113 7.48 15.29 6.20
N ASP A 114 8.12 15.51 5.05
CA ASP A 114 8.56 16.85 4.61
C ASP A 114 7.36 17.80 4.44
N GLY A 115 6.27 17.33 3.82
CA GLY A 115 5.02 18.09 3.67
C GLY A 115 4.38 18.47 5.01
N LEU A 116 4.51 17.61 6.02
CA LEU A 116 4.01 17.84 7.38
C LEU A 116 5.01 18.60 8.28
N GLY A 117 6.24 18.86 7.80
CA GLY A 117 7.31 19.47 8.60
C GLY A 117 7.80 18.59 9.75
N MET A 118 7.77 17.27 9.59
CA MET A 118 8.13 16.27 10.59
C MET A 118 9.33 15.41 10.14
N GLU A 119 10.01 14.78 11.11
CA GLU A 119 11.13 13.86 10.84
C GLU A 119 10.61 12.41 10.85
N PRO A 120 10.76 11.62 9.76
CA PRO A 120 10.23 10.27 9.70
C PRO A 120 11.14 9.28 10.43
N VAL A 121 10.51 8.36 11.20
CA VAL A 121 11.15 7.18 11.78
C VAL A 121 10.26 5.96 11.51
N ALA A 122 10.86 4.84 11.11
CA ALA A 122 10.11 3.61 10.92
C ALA A 122 9.88 2.90 12.26
N VAL A 123 8.73 2.26 12.39
CA VAL A 123 8.42 1.29 13.46
C VAL A 123 8.15 -0.04 12.80
N LYS A 124 9.04 -1.01 13.02
CA LYS A 124 8.95 -2.34 12.42
C LYS A 124 7.96 -3.20 13.18
N LEU A 125 6.91 -3.67 12.48
CA LEU A 125 5.82 -4.49 13.02
C LEU A 125 5.43 -5.57 12.00
N GLU A 126 4.78 -6.62 12.45
CA GLU A 126 4.10 -7.56 11.56
C GLU A 126 2.97 -6.84 10.80
N PHE A 127 2.81 -7.16 9.51
CA PHE A 127 1.84 -6.49 8.63
C PHE A 127 0.42 -6.49 9.22
N GLY A 128 -0.05 -7.65 9.72
CA GLY A 128 -1.36 -7.78 10.33
C GLY A 128 -1.59 -6.94 11.59
N SER A 129 -0.52 -6.42 12.21
CA SER A 129 -0.60 -5.60 13.44
C SER A 129 -0.61 -4.09 13.18
N LEU A 130 -0.40 -3.66 11.92
CA LEU A 130 -0.20 -2.24 11.59
C LEU A 130 -1.41 -1.37 11.89
N ILE A 131 -2.63 -1.83 11.57
CA ILE A 131 -3.86 -1.09 11.83
C ILE A 131 -4.13 -0.97 13.34
N ASP A 132 -3.86 -2.01 14.11
CA ASP A 132 -3.98 -1.97 15.58
C ASP A 132 -2.95 -1.02 16.19
N ALA A 133 -1.71 -1.04 15.70
CA ALA A 133 -0.65 -0.13 16.14
C ALA A 133 -0.99 1.34 15.86
N LEU A 134 -1.63 1.60 14.72
CA LEU A 134 -2.16 2.92 14.36
C LEU A 134 -3.23 3.38 15.34
N ASN A 135 -4.23 2.54 15.60
CA ASN A 135 -5.34 2.86 16.51
C ASN A 135 -4.92 3.00 17.99
N ASN A 136 -3.82 2.34 18.37
CA ASN A 136 -3.25 2.44 19.73
C ASN A 136 -2.23 3.58 19.87
N GLY A 137 -1.97 4.36 18.80
CA GLY A 137 -0.99 5.46 18.81
C GLY A 137 0.47 5.00 18.92
N GLN A 138 0.76 3.74 18.58
CA GLN A 138 2.14 3.23 18.49
C GLN A 138 2.84 3.78 17.24
N VAL A 139 2.10 3.98 16.16
CA VAL A 139 2.51 4.65 14.94
C VAL A 139 1.55 5.78 14.59
N ASP A 140 2.02 6.76 13.83
CA ASP A 140 1.24 7.92 13.43
C ASP A 140 0.63 7.75 12.05
N ILE A 141 1.38 7.09 11.14
CA ILE A 141 0.91 6.66 9.82
C ILE A 141 1.39 5.24 9.51
N VAL A 142 0.76 4.62 8.53
CA VAL A 142 1.20 3.35 7.93
C VAL A 142 1.52 3.60 6.46
N CYS A 143 2.75 3.28 6.04
CA CYS A 143 3.18 3.17 4.64
C CYS A 143 3.85 1.81 4.49
N ALA A 144 3.14 0.84 3.93
CA ALA A 144 3.54 -0.57 4.01
C ALA A 144 3.04 -1.43 2.83
N GLY A 145 2.90 -0.85 1.62
CA GLY A 145 2.26 -1.55 0.52
C GLY A 145 0.82 -1.95 0.90
N MET A 146 0.10 -1.04 1.57
CA MET A 146 -1.20 -1.37 2.15
C MET A 146 -2.35 -0.85 1.29
N SER A 147 -3.10 -1.77 0.70
CA SER A 147 -4.33 -1.46 -0.01
C SER A 147 -5.51 -1.29 0.93
N VAL A 148 -6.50 -0.49 0.51
CA VAL A 148 -7.74 -0.26 1.25
C VAL A 148 -8.69 -1.44 1.03
N THR A 149 -9.11 -2.08 2.13
CA THR A 149 -10.20 -3.06 2.14
C THR A 149 -11.38 -2.50 2.95
N PRO A 150 -12.61 -3.03 2.77
CA PRO A 150 -13.75 -2.62 3.59
C PRO A 150 -13.49 -2.77 5.09
N GLU A 151 -12.77 -3.80 5.51
CA GLU A 151 -12.43 -4.04 6.90
C GLU A 151 -11.44 -2.96 7.41
N ARG A 152 -10.35 -2.70 6.65
CA ARG A 152 -9.37 -1.68 7.00
C ARG A 152 -9.98 -0.28 7.01
N ALA A 153 -10.84 0.05 6.01
CA ALA A 153 -11.56 1.32 5.95
C ALA A 153 -12.56 1.49 7.11
N ALA A 154 -13.05 0.40 7.70
CA ALA A 154 -13.85 0.48 8.92
C ALA A 154 -13.01 0.85 10.16
N ALA A 155 -11.71 0.56 10.17
CA ALA A 155 -10.81 0.74 11.31
C ALA A 155 -9.88 1.96 11.20
N ALA A 156 -9.53 2.39 9.98
CA ALA A 156 -8.60 3.50 9.73
C ALA A 156 -9.11 4.39 8.58
N ALA A 157 -8.51 5.56 8.40
CA ALA A 157 -8.70 6.43 7.25
C ALA A 157 -7.48 6.36 6.33
N PHE A 158 -7.66 6.56 5.02
CA PHE A 158 -6.62 6.33 4.03
C PHE A 158 -6.48 7.50 3.06
N SER A 159 -5.26 7.74 2.63
CA SER A 159 -4.92 8.72 1.61
C SER A 159 -5.39 8.28 0.21
N ASP A 160 -5.18 9.13 -0.76
CA ASP A 160 -5.11 8.73 -2.17
C ASP A 160 -3.98 7.72 -2.38
N SER A 161 -4.08 6.90 -3.45
CA SER A 161 -3.04 5.93 -3.80
C SER A 161 -1.72 6.60 -4.19
N TYR A 162 -0.60 6.04 -3.72
CA TYR A 162 0.74 6.44 -4.14
C TYR A 162 1.39 5.46 -5.13
N VAL A 163 0.88 4.23 -5.23
CA VAL A 163 1.23 3.24 -6.26
C VAL A 163 0.07 2.27 -6.46
N ASP A 164 -0.12 1.79 -7.68
CA ASP A 164 -1.09 0.75 -8.02
C ASP A 164 -0.34 -0.52 -8.42
N ASP A 165 -0.67 -1.64 -7.80
CA ASP A 165 -0.12 -2.96 -8.10
C ASP A 165 -1.24 -3.92 -8.52
N ASP A 166 -0.87 -5.13 -8.92
CA ASP A 166 -1.81 -6.22 -9.24
C ASP A 166 -1.26 -7.54 -8.70
N ILE A 167 -2.12 -8.55 -8.59
CA ILE A 167 -1.76 -9.87 -8.09
C ILE A 167 -1.42 -10.79 -9.27
N VAL A 168 -0.24 -11.40 -9.20
CA VAL A 168 0.16 -12.49 -10.08
C VAL A 168 0.36 -13.78 -9.30
N MET A 169 0.32 -14.90 -10.02
CA MET A 169 0.68 -16.20 -9.48
C MET A 169 2.03 -16.64 -10.02
N ILE A 170 2.88 -17.17 -9.14
CA ILE A 170 4.24 -17.61 -9.47
C ILE A 170 4.40 -19.06 -9.04
N CYS A 171 5.00 -19.88 -9.88
CA CYS A 171 5.37 -21.25 -9.57
C CYS A 171 6.81 -21.54 -10.00
N ARG A 172 7.33 -22.72 -9.66
CA ARG A 172 8.58 -23.22 -10.23
C ARG A 172 8.36 -23.63 -11.70
N GLY A 173 9.33 -23.37 -12.56
CA GLY A 173 9.24 -23.71 -14.00
C GLY A 173 9.14 -25.22 -14.27
N ASP A 174 9.53 -26.07 -13.33
CA ASP A 174 9.37 -27.53 -13.39
C ASP A 174 8.07 -28.04 -12.74
N SER A 175 7.22 -27.15 -12.23
CA SER A 175 5.93 -27.48 -11.64
C SER A 175 4.97 -28.05 -12.68
N ALA A 176 4.11 -28.97 -12.23
CA ALA A 176 3.00 -29.47 -13.08
C ALA A 176 2.02 -28.35 -13.48
N TYR A 177 2.03 -27.23 -12.77
CA TYR A 177 1.16 -26.09 -12.99
C TYR A 177 1.79 -24.98 -13.85
N ALA A 178 3.06 -25.09 -14.27
CA ALA A 178 3.78 -24.02 -14.98
C ALA A 178 3.15 -23.63 -16.36
N GLY A 179 2.28 -24.46 -16.89
CA GLY A 179 1.54 -24.18 -18.13
C GLY A 179 0.05 -23.92 -17.94
N ALA A 180 -0.42 -23.78 -16.70
CA ALA A 180 -1.82 -23.49 -16.41
C ALA A 180 -2.16 -22.06 -16.84
N THR A 181 -3.35 -21.89 -17.44
CA THR A 181 -3.87 -20.60 -17.92
C THR A 181 -5.23 -20.25 -17.31
N THR A 182 -5.88 -21.19 -16.62
CA THR A 182 -7.18 -20.98 -15.99
C THR A 182 -7.17 -21.42 -14.53
N PHE A 183 -8.08 -20.87 -13.71
CA PHE A 183 -8.21 -21.28 -12.31
C PHE A 183 -8.63 -22.75 -12.18
N ASP A 184 -9.42 -23.28 -13.10
CA ASP A 184 -9.84 -24.68 -13.07
C ASP A 184 -8.64 -25.65 -13.19
N GLU A 185 -7.58 -25.27 -13.92
CA GLU A 185 -6.36 -26.06 -14.07
C GLU A 185 -5.49 -26.08 -12.81
N LEU A 186 -5.77 -25.19 -11.84
CA LEU A 186 -5.09 -25.11 -10.56
C LEU A 186 -5.75 -25.98 -9.47
N ALA A 187 -6.79 -26.74 -9.82
CA ALA A 187 -7.44 -27.64 -8.86
C ALA A 187 -6.45 -28.65 -8.28
N GLY A 188 -6.34 -28.69 -6.95
CA GLY A 188 -5.41 -29.54 -6.19
C GLY A 188 -4.03 -28.90 -5.97
N ALA A 189 -3.70 -27.77 -6.60
CA ALA A 189 -2.47 -27.04 -6.33
C ALA A 189 -2.43 -26.54 -4.89
N SER A 190 -1.30 -26.66 -4.22
CA SER A 190 -1.04 -26.04 -2.91
C SER A 190 -0.62 -24.61 -3.12
N ILE A 191 -1.48 -23.65 -2.76
CA ILE A 191 -1.29 -22.22 -3.00
C ILE A 191 -1.10 -21.49 -1.68
N LEU A 192 -0.09 -20.62 -1.62
CA LEU A 192 0.34 -19.90 -0.42
C LEU A 192 0.37 -18.40 -0.67
N GLY A 193 -0.25 -17.62 0.22
CA GLY A 193 -0.17 -16.17 0.30
C GLY A 193 0.50 -15.68 1.58
N GLN A 194 0.65 -14.37 1.72
CA GLN A 194 1.07 -13.76 2.97
C GLN A 194 -0.15 -13.50 3.87
N ALA A 195 -0.01 -13.79 5.16
CA ALA A 195 -1.05 -13.59 6.16
C ALA A 195 -1.55 -12.14 6.25
N ALA A 196 -2.87 -11.98 6.45
CA ALA A 196 -3.55 -10.71 6.59
C ALA A 196 -3.43 -9.77 5.36
N THR A 197 -3.18 -10.32 4.17
CA THR A 197 -3.07 -9.56 2.91
C THR A 197 -4.08 -10.03 1.88
N MET A 198 -4.33 -9.19 0.87
CA MET A 198 -5.13 -9.56 -0.30
C MET A 198 -4.50 -10.71 -1.10
N TYR A 199 -3.17 -10.91 -1.01
CA TYR A 199 -2.49 -12.05 -1.62
C TYR A 199 -3.01 -13.39 -1.10
N ASP A 200 -3.36 -13.48 0.19
CA ASP A 200 -3.96 -14.69 0.77
C ASP A 200 -5.47 -14.79 0.46
N ASP A 201 -6.19 -13.68 0.57
CA ASP A 201 -7.64 -13.63 0.42
C ASP A 201 -8.12 -14.09 -0.96
N VAL A 202 -7.39 -13.71 -2.03
CA VAL A 202 -7.78 -14.05 -3.42
C VAL A 202 -7.70 -15.54 -3.73
N ILE A 203 -6.91 -16.32 -2.98
CA ILE A 203 -6.75 -17.77 -3.20
C ILE A 203 -8.09 -18.50 -3.06
N ALA A 204 -8.99 -18.00 -2.22
CA ALA A 204 -10.33 -18.55 -2.06
C ALA A 204 -11.19 -18.52 -3.34
N GLN A 205 -10.81 -17.73 -4.34
CA GLN A 205 -11.49 -17.66 -5.64
C GLN A 205 -11.13 -18.83 -6.57
N ILE A 206 -10.07 -19.60 -6.26
CA ILE A 206 -9.60 -20.73 -7.07
C ILE A 206 -10.30 -22.01 -6.58
N ALA A 207 -11.32 -22.45 -7.29
CA ALA A 207 -12.09 -23.61 -6.91
C ALA A 207 -11.22 -24.89 -6.91
N GLY A 208 -11.22 -25.60 -5.78
CA GLY A 208 -10.49 -26.87 -5.64
C GLY A 208 -8.99 -26.74 -5.37
N ALA A 209 -8.45 -25.54 -5.27
CA ALA A 209 -7.09 -25.35 -4.79
C ALA A 209 -6.97 -25.75 -3.30
N ASN A 210 -5.79 -26.23 -2.92
CA ASN A 210 -5.43 -26.43 -1.52
C ASN A 210 -4.85 -25.13 -0.96
N HIS A 211 -5.72 -24.28 -0.40
CA HIS A 211 -5.30 -23.02 0.25
C HIS A 211 -4.52 -23.38 1.51
N MET A 212 -3.25 -23.05 1.53
CA MET A 212 -2.34 -23.36 2.64
C MET A 212 -2.50 -22.35 3.77
N THR A 213 -2.03 -22.71 4.96
CA THR A 213 -1.88 -21.72 6.04
C THR A 213 -0.91 -20.63 5.59
N PRO A 214 -1.33 -19.36 5.59
CA PRO A 214 -0.51 -18.27 5.06
C PRO A 214 0.79 -18.08 5.86
N ALA A 215 1.82 -17.59 5.18
CA ALA A 215 3.10 -17.26 5.81
C ALA A 215 3.09 -15.82 6.33
N GLU A 216 3.85 -15.54 7.38
CA GLU A 216 3.86 -14.24 8.02
C GLU A 216 4.50 -13.14 7.16
N THR A 217 5.53 -13.49 6.35
CA THR A 217 6.31 -12.51 5.56
C THR A 217 6.48 -12.96 4.12
N VAL A 218 6.67 -12.00 3.21
CA VAL A 218 6.94 -12.26 1.78
C VAL A 218 8.18 -13.13 1.57
N PRO A 219 9.33 -12.94 2.25
CA PRO A 219 10.46 -13.86 2.15
C PRO A 219 10.10 -15.30 2.49
N MET A 220 9.25 -15.54 3.51
CA MET A 220 8.80 -16.88 3.87
C MET A 220 7.90 -17.49 2.79
N VAL A 221 7.04 -16.69 2.15
CA VAL A 221 6.21 -17.14 1.01
C VAL A 221 7.12 -17.62 -0.12
N VAL A 222 8.11 -16.83 -0.52
CA VAL A 222 9.06 -17.17 -1.58
C VAL A 222 9.91 -18.40 -1.23
N GLU A 223 10.38 -18.51 0.02
CA GLU A 223 11.15 -19.66 0.46
C GLU A 223 10.35 -20.97 0.41
N ASN A 224 9.08 -20.95 0.81
CA ASN A 224 8.18 -22.10 0.71
C ASN A 224 8.03 -22.58 -0.73
N LEU A 225 7.85 -21.67 -1.69
CA LEU A 225 7.78 -22.00 -3.11
C LEU A 225 9.08 -22.67 -3.60
N ARG A 226 10.23 -22.05 -3.29
CA ARG A 226 11.54 -22.54 -3.71
C ARG A 226 11.87 -23.91 -3.12
N ASN A 227 11.50 -24.16 -1.88
CA ASN A 227 11.71 -25.43 -1.21
C ASN A 227 10.68 -26.51 -1.63
N GLY A 228 9.70 -26.19 -2.48
CA GLY A 228 8.67 -27.11 -2.92
C GLY A 228 7.63 -27.44 -1.84
N THR A 229 7.52 -26.63 -0.79
CA THR A 229 6.50 -26.77 0.24
C THR A 229 5.11 -26.43 -0.30
N CYS A 230 5.03 -25.46 -1.21
CA CYS A 230 3.84 -25.15 -1.99
C CYS A 230 4.14 -25.25 -3.49
N ASP A 231 3.08 -25.31 -4.30
CA ASP A 231 3.17 -25.35 -5.75
C ASP A 231 3.17 -23.97 -6.38
N ILE A 232 2.39 -23.05 -5.81
CA ILE A 232 2.13 -21.71 -6.32
C ILE A 232 2.12 -20.72 -5.17
N ILE A 233 2.56 -19.50 -5.44
CA ILE A 233 2.38 -18.34 -4.55
C ILE A 233 1.61 -17.24 -5.27
N THR A 234 0.86 -16.44 -4.52
CA THR A 234 0.33 -15.15 -4.95
C THR A 234 1.35 -14.06 -4.60
N TYR A 235 1.56 -13.12 -5.52
CA TYR A 235 2.67 -12.18 -5.41
C TYR A 235 2.37 -10.85 -6.12
N SER A 236 3.15 -9.81 -5.81
CA SER A 236 3.11 -8.50 -6.47
C SER A 236 3.54 -8.58 -7.93
N MET A 237 2.74 -8.04 -8.83
CA MET A 237 3.10 -7.93 -10.25
C MET A 237 4.29 -6.99 -10.45
N LEU A 238 4.36 -5.88 -9.71
CA LEU A 238 5.44 -4.91 -9.81
C LEU A 238 6.77 -5.46 -9.29
N SER A 239 6.74 -6.33 -8.28
CA SER A 239 7.95 -6.94 -7.67
C SER A 239 8.40 -8.22 -8.38
N ALA A 240 7.51 -8.89 -9.12
CA ALA A 240 7.79 -10.16 -9.79
C ALA A 240 9.03 -10.13 -10.73
N PRO A 241 9.27 -9.07 -11.53
CA PRO A 241 10.45 -9.04 -12.42
C PRO A 241 11.77 -9.23 -11.67
N LYS A 242 11.92 -8.62 -10.49
CA LYS A 242 13.14 -8.77 -9.69
C LYS A 242 13.26 -10.15 -9.06
N LEU A 243 12.14 -10.69 -8.61
CA LEU A 243 12.11 -12.06 -8.08
C LEU A 243 12.59 -13.07 -9.13
N LEU A 244 12.12 -12.92 -10.38
CA LEU A 244 12.52 -13.80 -11.50
C LEU A 244 13.96 -13.58 -11.96
N GLU A 245 14.49 -12.35 -11.80
CA GLU A 245 15.92 -12.07 -12.04
C GLU A 245 16.80 -12.83 -11.04
N VAL A 246 16.41 -12.81 -9.76
CA VAL A 246 17.15 -13.50 -8.67
C VAL A 246 16.96 -15.02 -8.74
N TYR A 247 15.78 -15.48 -9.10
CA TYR A 247 15.39 -16.90 -9.17
C TYR A 247 14.85 -17.26 -10.58
N PRO A 248 15.72 -17.47 -11.57
CA PRO A 248 15.32 -17.69 -12.97
C PRO A 248 14.65 -19.04 -13.23
N ASP A 249 14.56 -19.89 -12.22
CA ASP A 249 13.80 -21.15 -12.22
C ASP A 249 12.31 -20.95 -11.86
N LEU A 250 11.91 -19.75 -11.44
CA LEU A 250 10.52 -19.39 -11.21
C LEU A 250 9.88 -18.81 -12.47
N VAL A 251 8.57 -18.95 -12.60
CA VAL A 251 7.78 -18.41 -13.70
C VAL A 251 6.49 -17.79 -13.18
N VAL A 252 6.07 -16.68 -13.79
CA VAL A 252 4.72 -16.13 -13.63
C VAL A 252 3.77 -16.95 -14.49
N LEU A 253 2.62 -17.36 -13.95
CA LEU A 253 1.57 -18.01 -14.72
C LEU A 253 0.88 -16.98 -15.63
N ASP A 254 0.73 -17.31 -16.90
CA ASP A 254 0.02 -16.48 -17.90
C ASP A 254 -1.48 -16.80 -17.85
N MET A 255 -2.17 -16.22 -16.89
CA MET A 255 -3.56 -16.54 -16.60
C MET A 255 -4.51 -15.76 -17.50
N GLU A 256 -5.51 -16.47 -18.09
CA GLU A 256 -6.67 -15.88 -18.77
C GLU A 256 -7.71 -15.36 -17.75
N ASP A 257 -7.81 -16.03 -16.57
CA ASP A 257 -8.65 -15.62 -15.47
C ASP A 257 -7.96 -14.54 -14.65
N ALA A 258 -8.74 -13.57 -14.14
CA ALA A 258 -8.31 -12.54 -13.24
C ALA A 258 -9.03 -12.65 -11.89
N PHE A 259 -8.33 -12.33 -10.81
CA PHE A 259 -8.96 -12.24 -9.50
C PHE A 259 -9.90 -11.04 -9.42
N GLU A 260 -11.06 -11.21 -8.81
CA GLU A 260 -11.87 -10.06 -8.41
C GLU A 260 -11.11 -9.27 -7.32
N GLY A 261 -10.93 -7.97 -7.56
CA GLY A 261 -10.19 -7.09 -6.64
C GLY A 261 -8.67 -7.27 -6.67
N SER A 262 -8.11 -7.76 -7.77
CA SER A 262 -6.65 -7.94 -7.92
C SER A 262 -5.87 -6.63 -7.98
N VAL A 263 -6.50 -5.53 -8.40
CA VAL A 263 -5.87 -4.21 -8.42
C VAL A 263 -5.75 -3.70 -6.98
N MET A 264 -4.53 -3.47 -6.56
CA MET A 264 -4.16 -3.09 -5.20
C MET A 264 -3.56 -1.68 -5.18
N PRO A 265 -4.40 -0.63 -5.04
CA PRO A 265 -3.89 0.71 -4.80
C PRO A 265 -3.32 0.77 -3.37
N ASP A 266 -2.05 1.12 -3.23
CA ASP A 266 -1.42 1.30 -1.92
C ASP A 266 -1.59 2.72 -1.43
N ASN A 267 -1.99 2.86 -0.18
CA ASN A 267 -2.42 4.09 0.45
C ASN A 267 -1.73 4.26 1.81
N ALA A 268 -1.44 5.49 2.19
CA ALA A 268 -1.03 5.79 3.54
C ALA A 268 -2.24 5.75 4.48
N GLY A 269 -2.12 5.02 5.60
CA GLY A 269 -3.17 4.90 6.60
C GLY A 269 -2.94 5.82 7.80
N VAL A 270 -4.01 6.43 8.33
CA VAL A 270 -4.01 7.20 9.59
C VAL A 270 -5.14 6.72 10.49
N ALA A 271 -5.01 6.92 11.81
CA ALA A 271 -6.13 6.67 12.72
C ALA A 271 -7.33 7.57 12.33
N LYS A 272 -8.56 7.07 12.48
CA LYS A 272 -9.77 7.83 12.08
C LYS A 272 -9.90 9.18 12.75
N GLU A 273 -9.44 9.31 13.96
CA GLU A 273 -9.40 10.59 14.69
C GLU A 273 -8.46 11.61 14.05
N ASN A 274 -7.52 11.18 13.24
CA ASN A 274 -6.56 12.00 12.51
C ASN A 274 -6.93 12.18 11.03
N GLU A 275 -8.13 11.80 10.59
CA GLU A 275 -8.58 11.88 9.19
C GLU A 275 -8.38 13.28 8.58
N ALA A 276 -8.45 14.32 9.38
CA ALA A 276 -8.25 15.70 8.92
C ALA A 276 -6.84 15.98 8.34
N VAL A 277 -5.82 15.17 8.70
CA VAL A 277 -4.46 15.30 8.15
C VAL A 277 -4.33 14.73 6.73
N LEU A 278 -5.31 13.97 6.26
CA LEU A 278 -5.28 13.36 4.93
C LEU A 278 -5.22 14.39 3.79
N ASP A 279 -5.77 15.58 3.98
CA ASP A 279 -5.68 16.65 2.97
C ASP A 279 -4.21 17.03 2.72
N GLU A 280 -3.41 17.19 3.78
CA GLU A 280 -1.97 17.51 3.70
C GLU A 280 -1.16 16.33 3.14
N ILE A 281 -1.48 15.10 3.56
CA ILE A 281 -0.87 13.87 3.03
C ILE A 281 -1.18 13.72 1.54
N ASN A 282 -2.42 13.94 1.12
CA ASN A 282 -2.82 13.86 -0.27
C ASN A 282 -2.18 14.95 -1.14
N GLU A 283 -1.98 16.16 -0.59
CA GLU A 283 -1.23 17.22 -1.28
C GLU A 283 0.23 16.79 -1.52
N ALA A 284 0.89 16.20 -0.52
CA ALA A 284 2.25 15.67 -0.65
C ALA A 284 2.33 14.55 -1.70
N ILE A 285 1.41 13.59 -1.67
CA ILE A 285 1.35 12.47 -2.63
C ILE A 285 1.06 12.99 -4.06
N ALA A 286 0.16 13.97 -4.21
CA ALA A 286 -0.18 14.57 -5.50
C ALA A 286 0.99 15.40 -6.09
N GLY A 287 1.92 15.85 -5.25
CA GLY A 287 3.16 16.53 -5.66
C GLY A 287 4.16 15.60 -6.36
N ILE A 288 4.03 14.28 -6.22
CA ILE A 288 4.89 13.29 -6.88
C ILE A 288 4.37 13.04 -8.29
N ASP A 289 5.05 13.54 -9.32
CA ASP A 289 4.66 13.29 -10.70
C ASP A 289 5.01 11.86 -11.18
N ASP A 290 4.51 11.48 -12.36
CA ASP A 290 4.66 10.12 -12.89
C ASP A 290 6.14 9.76 -13.16
N GLU A 291 6.98 10.71 -13.60
CA GLU A 291 8.42 10.51 -13.84
C GLU A 291 9.13 10.25 -12.51
N GLN A 292 8.87 11.07 -11.50
CA GLN A 292 9.43 10.91 -10.16
C GLN A 292 9.01 9.58 -9.52
N ARG A 293 7.74 9.15 -9.67
CA ARG A 293 7.26 7.83 -9.19
C ARG A 293 8.05 6.70 -9.83
N GLN A 294 8.24 6.75 -11.15
CA GLN A 294 8.97 5.74 -11.89
C GLN A 294 10.46 5.69 -11.52
N ASP A 295 11.09 6.86 -11.35
CA ASP A 295 12.50 6.97 -10.94
C ASP A 295 12.70 6.41 -9.52
N MET A 296 11.82 6.76 -8.58
CA MET A 296 11.84 6.25 -7.21
C MET A 296 11.70 4.73 -7.20
N TRP A 297 10.72 4.19 -7.96
CA TRP A 297 10.50 2.75 -8.06
C TRP A 297 11.73 2.04 -8.64
N SER A 298 12.24 2.51 -9.78
CA SER A 298 13.42 1.93 -10.43
C SER A 298 14.64 1.93 -9.52
N ALA A 299 14.88 3.03 -8.80
CA ALA A 299 15.97 3.14 -7.85
C ALA A 299 15.81 2.17 -6.66
N CYS A 300 14.58 1.90 -6.20
CA CYS A 300 14.31 0.88 -5.18
C CYS A 300 14.54 -0.54 -5.71
N MET A 301 14.10 -0.82 -6.96
CA MET A 301 14.35 -2.11 -7.62
C MET A 301 15.85 -2.40 -7.75
N ASP A 302 16.67 -1.39 -8.01
CA ASP A 302 18.12 -1.55 -8.15
C ASP A 302 18.83 -1.77 -6.81
N ARG A 303 18.33 -1.16 -5.71
CA ARG A 303 18.95 -1.19 -4.37
C ARG A 303 18.48 -2.33 -3.48
N GLN A 304 17.30 -2.93 -3.79
CA GLN A 304 16.75 -3.97 -2.93
C GLN A 304 17.71 -5.15 -2.77
N PRO A 305 17.67 -5.87 -1.63
CA PRO A 305 18.46 -7.07 -1.42
C PRO A 305 18.08 -8.16 -2.42
N ALA A 306 19.08 -8.98 -2.76
CA ALA A 306 18.91 -10.12 -3.66
C ALA A 306 18.13 -11.27 -3.01
#